data_c74b6264cb1463de2c0acee3a5f01aaf
#
_entry.id   c74b6264cb1463de2c0acee3a5f01aaf
#
_cell.length_a   1.000
_cell.length_b   1.000
_cell.length_c   1.000
_cell.angle_alpha   90.00
_cell.angle_beta   90.00
_cell.angle_gamma   90.00
#
_symmetry.space_group_name_H-M   'P 1'
#
loop_
_entity.id
_entity.type
_entity.pdbx_description
1 polymer ?
#
loop_
_entity_poly.entity_id
_entity_poly.type
_entity_poly.pdbx_seq_one_letter_code
_entity_poly.pdbx_strand_id
1 'polypeptide(L)'
;MKFRKEKDTMGSVQVPADKYWGAQTERSRNNFKIGNSGSMPLDIIYGFAVLKKAAAYTNEELGVLSTEKRDLIAQVCDEIEAGKLNEHFPLVAWQTGSGTQSNMNVNEVIANRAHVIQGRVLGEGDRTLLPNDDVNKSQSSNDTFPTGMHIAIYKKIVEVTLPGVCQLRDTLAKKAAEFDDVIKIGRTHFMDATPLSLGQEFSGYIAQLNQGIKALENTLPHLSQLALGGTAVGTGINTPKGYAKKVSGYIAQFTDLPFVSAENKFEALAAHDALVETHGALRQLAVSLFKIGNDIRMMASGPRSGIGELIIPANEPGSSIMPGKVNPTQCEALTMVCAQVMGNDTTVAFAGSQGHFELNVYKPVMALNVLESAQLIGDACVSFDLNCAEGIIPNTEKVDELLKNSLMLVTALNPKIGYYKAAEIANLAHQNKFTLKEAALKTGYLTEKEFDEWVQPKNMIGRD
;
A
#
# COMPACT_ATOMS: atom_id res chain seq x y z
N MET A 1 33.34 2.57 -22.87
CA MET A 1 32.18 3.48 -22.80
C MET A 1 32.63 4.83 -23.36
N LYS A 2 31.88 5.45 -24.26
CA LYS A 2 32.17 6.78 -24.75
C LYS A 2 31.57 7.81 -23.79
N PHE A 3 32.24 8.98 -23.68
CA PHE A 3 31.78 10.08 -22.82
C PHE A 3 31.62 11.34 -23.65
N ARG A 4 30.72 12.23 -23.23
CA ARG A 4 30.59 13.60 -23.69
C ARG A 4 30.80 14.56 -22.54
N LYS A 5 31.14 15.80 -22.85
CA LYS A 5 31.36 16.86 -21.86
C LYS A 5 30.07 17.65 -21.66
N GLU A 6 29.58 17.68 -20.42
CA GLU A 6 28.48 18.54 -19.98
C GLU A 6 29.02 19.60 -19.02
N LYS A 7 28.25 20.67 -18.82
CA LYS A 7 28.67 21.80 -17.97
C LYS A 7 27.48 22.26 -17.10
N ASP A 8 27.79 22.58 -15.86
CA ASP A 8 26.91 23.30 -14.93
C ASP A 8 27.67 24.49 -14.29
N THR A 9 27.06 25.11 -13.27
CA THR A 9 27.65 26.25 -12.56
C THR A 9 28.96 25.92 -11.81
N MET A 10 29.22 24.62 -11.56
CA MET A 10 30.45 24.15 -10.90
C MET A 10 31.56 23.75 -11.92
N GLY A 11 31.27 23.86 -13.20
CA GLY A 11 32.25 23.54 -14.27
C GLY A 11 31.85 22.29 -15.08
N SER A 12 32.82 21.70 -15.77
CA SER A 12 32.60 20.58 -16.69
C SER A 12 32.70 19.23 -16.01
N VAL A 13 31.88 18.27 -16.48
CA VAL A 13 31.90 16.87 -16.05
C VAL A 13 31.73 15.95 -17.27
N GLN A 14 32.29 14.75 -17.18
CA GLN A 14 32.16 13.71 -18.22
C GLN A 14 30.89 12.89 -17.93
N VAL A 15 29.98 12.81 -18.91
CA VAL A 15 28.73 12.07 -18.85
C VAL A 15 28.74 10.96 -19.90
N PRO A 16 28.23 9.75 -19.66
CA PRO A 16 28.10 8.71 -20.69
C PRO A 16 27.42 9.27 -21.96
N ALA A 17 28.02 9.03 -23.13
CA ALA A 17 27.61 9.70 -24.38
C ALA A 17 26.18 9.30 -24.84
N ASP A 18 25.68 8.11 -24.43
CA ASP A 18 24.40 7.53 -24.79
C ASP A 18 23.27 7.91 -23.84
N LYS A 19 23.55 8.58 -22.70
CA LYS A 19 22.57 8.90 -21.68
C LYS A 19 22.08 10.34 -21.78
N TYR A 20 20.76 10.55 -21.59
CA TYR A 20 20.16 11.88 -21.69
C TYR A 20 20.33 12.76 -20.44
N TRP A 21 20.76 12.20 -19.30
CA TRP A 21 21.06 13.06 -18.15
C TRP A 21 22.27 13.97 -18.40
N GLY A 22 22.40 15.04 -17.63
CA GLY A 22 23.42 16.03 -17.76
C GLY A 22 24.41 16.09 -16.61
N ALA A 23 25.00 17.26 -16.42
CA ALA A 23 26.08 17.49 -15.46
C ALA A 23 25.65 17.34 -14.01
N GLN A 24 24.48 17.86 -13.61
CA GLN A 24 24.00 17.79 -12.21
C GLN A 24 23.67 16.37 -11.80
N THR A 25 23.03 15.60 -12.67
CA THR A 25 22.77 14.18 -12.42
C THR A 25 24.05 13.38 -12.29
N GLU A 26 25.04 13.61 -13.16
CA GLU A 26 26.30 12.87 -13.07
C GLU A 26 27.10 13.20 -11.80
N ARG A 27 27.05 14.46 -11.33
CA ARG A 27 27.60 14.81 -10.01
C ARG A 27 26.90 14.08 -8.88
N SER A 28 25.57 14.00 -8.92
CA SER A 28 24.79 13.27 -7.91
C SER A 28 25.16 11.78 -7.87
N ARG A 29 25.27 11.13 -9.04
CA ARG A 29 25.73 9.73 -9.16
C ARG A 29 27.12 9.50 -8.54
N ASN A 30 28.00 10.46 -8.68
CA ASN A 30 29.35 10.39 -8.13
C ASN A 30 29.40 10.69 -6.64
N ASN A 31 28.51 11.56 -6.15
CA ASN A 31 28.45 11.99 -4.75
C ASN A 31 27.73 11.00 -3.83
N PHE A 32 26.63 10.40 -4.31
CA PHE A 32 25.77 9.53 -3.49
C PHE A 32 25.87 8.07 -3.95
N LYS A 33 26.92 7.39 -3.53
CA LYS A 33 27.12 5.94 -3.76
C LYS A 33 26.57 5.12 -2.58
N ILE A 34 25.25 5.23 -2.36
CA ILE A 34 24.56 4.64 -1.21
C ILE A 34 23.44 3.74 -1.74
N GLY A 35 23.50 2.44 -1.43
CA GLY A 35 22.51 1.47 -1.90
C GLY A 35 22.59 1.19 -3.41
N ASN A 36 21.50 0.68 -3.96
CA ASN A 36 21.43 0.31 -5.37
C ASN A 36 21.21 1.54 -6.28
N SER A 37 21.95 1.62 -7.39
CA SER A 37 21.70 2.60 -8.43
C SER A 37 20.27 2.48 -8.96
N GLY A 38 19.61 3.61 -9.21
CA GLY A 38 18.21 3.63 -9.66
C GLY A 38 17.20 3.29 -8.58
N SER A 39 17.55 3.41 -7.29
CA SER A 39 16.63 3.15 -6.20
C SER A 39 15.60 4.27 -5.94
N MET A 40 15.69 5.42 -6.63
CA MET A 40 14.59 6.39 -6.68
C MET A 40 13.42 5.75 -7.44
N PRO A 41 12.22 5.61 -6.83
CA PRO A 41 11.09 4.98 -7.52
C PRO A 41 10.73 5.68 -8.83
N LEU A 42 10.53 4.91 -9.90
CA LEU A 42 10.10 5.44 -11.20
C LEU A 42 8.74 6.12 -11.14
N ASP A 43 7.87 5.72 -10.21
CA ASP A 43 6.60 6.42 -9.95
C ASP A 43 6.80 7.91 -9.69
N ILE A 44 7.87 8.28 -8.96
CA ILE A 44 8.23 9.69 -8.73
C ILE A 44 8.60 10.36 -10.04
N ILE A 45 9.35 9.68 -10.91
CA ILE A 45 9.76 10.20 -12.22
C ILE A 45 8.53 10.41 -13.13
N TYR A 46 7.58 9.49 -13.12
CA TYR A 46 6.31 9.66 -13.83
C TYR A 46 5.48 10.81 -13.26
N GLY A 47 5.43 10.96 -11.93
CA GLY A 47 4.84 12.12 -11.28
C GLY A 47 5.49 13.44 -11.70
N PHE A 48 6.83 13.45 -11.85
CA PHE A 48 7.53 14.60 -12.42
C PHE A 48 7.17 14.84 -13.88
N ALA A 49 7.04 13.83 -14.72
CA ALA A 49 6.65 14.01 -16.12
C ALA A 49 5.28 14.70 -16.23
N VAL A 50 4.28 14.25 -15.46
CA VAL A 50 2.96 14.90 -15.39
C VAL A 50 3.08 16.37 -15.01
N LEU A 51 3.78 16.67 -13.90
CA LEU A 51 3.89 18.06 -13.43
C LEU A 51 4.70 18.94 -14.38
N LYS A 52 5.77 18.44 -15.05
CA LYS A 52 6.55 19.21 -16.01
C LYS A 52 5.74 19.54 -17.27
N LYS A 53 4.95 18.59 -17.75
CA LYS A 53 3.98 18.80 -18.83
C LYS A 53 2.96 19.88 -18.44
N ALA A 54 2.35 19.76 -17.27
CA ALA A 54 1.39 20.74 -16.75
C ALA A 54 2.01 22.13 -16.56
N ALA A 55 3.25 22.21 -16.06
CA ALA A 55 3.98 23.45 -15.91
C ALA A 55 4.27 24.12 -17.27
N ALA A 56 4.63 23.33 -18.29
CA ALA A 56 4.89 23.84 -19.65
C ALA A 56 3.61 24.45 -20.26
N TYR A 57 2.47 23.76 -20.17
CA TYR A 57 1.16 24.29 -20.62
C TYR A 57 0.77 25.55 -19.86
N THR A 58 0.94 25.54 -18.54
CA THR A 58 0.63 26.71 -17.69
C THR A 58 1.50 27.93 -18.05
N ASN A 59 2.80 27.72 -18.22
CA ASN A 59 3.74 28.79 -18.55
C ASN A 59 3.48 29.36 -19.96
N GLU A 60 3.08 28.53 -20.92
CA GLU A 60 2.69 28.99 -22.24
C GLU A 60 1.40 29.81 -22.20
N GLU A 61 0.35 29.32 -21.53
CA GLU A 61 -0.92 30.05 -21.38
C GLU A 61 -0.73 31.40 -20.66
N LEU A 62 0.22 31.47 -19.72
CA LEU A 62 0.58 32.71 -19.00
C LEU A 62 1.61 33.58 -19.75
N GLY A 63 1.98 33.22 -20.98
CA GLY A 63 2.84 34.01 -21.87
C GLY A 63 4.32 34.05 -21.50
N VAL A 64 4.80 33.14 -20.68
CA VAL A 64 6.22 33.10 -20.24
C VAL A 64 7.04 31.94 -20.85
N LEU A 65 6.41 31.09 -21.66
CA LEU A 65 7.04 30.03 -22.44
C LEU A 65 6.43 30.02 -23.86
N SER A 66 7.24 29.75 -24.89
CA SER A 66 6.72 29.63 -26.25
C SER A 66 6.01 28.30 -26.48
N THR A 67 5.07 28.26 -27.42
CA THR A 67 4.36 27.05 -27.86
C THR A 67 5.32 25.95 -28.30
N GLU A 68 6.36 26.28 -29.08
CA GLU A 68 7.39 25.30 -29.50
C GLU A 68 8.04 24.60 -28.30
N LYS A 69 8.47 25.38 -27.30
CA LYS A 69 9.12 24.83 -26.09
C LYS A 69 8.14 23.99 -25.26
N ARG A 70 6.86 24.43 -25.13
CA ARG A 70 5.80 23.65 -24.48
C ARG A 70 5.66 22.28 -25.15
N ASP A 71 5.53 22.25 -26.49
CA ASP A 71 5.29 21.02 -27.25
C ASP A 71 6.46 20.05 -27.13
N LEU A 72 7.70 20.54 -27.18
CA LEU A 72 8.90 19.71 -26.97
C LEU A 72 8.93 19.11 -25.55
N ILE A 73 8.63 19.91 -24.51
CA ILE A 73 8.58 19.42 -23.13
C ILE A 73 7.49 18.36 -23.01
N ALA A 74 6.29 18.63 -23.51
CA ALA A 74 5.15 17.71 -23.45
C ALA A 74 5.44 16.37 -24.14
N GLN A 75 6.03 16.41 -25.35
CA GLN A 75 6.40 15.21 -26.10
C GLN A 75 7.36 14.30 -25.30
N VAL A 76 8.40 14.89 -24.68
CA VAL A 76 9.34 14.09 -23.88
C VAL A 76 8.71 13.58 -22.59
N CYS A 77 7.83 14.37 -21.94
CA CYS A 77 7.09 13.91 -20.78
C CYS A 77 6.23 12.68 -21.12
N ASP A 78 5.57 12.67 -22.28
CA ASP A 78 4.79 11.52 -22.76
C ASP A 78 5.68 10.27 -22.98
N GLU A 79 6.91 10.46 -23.48
CA GLU A 79 7.89 9.36 -23.59
C GLU A 79 8.33 8.82 -22.20
N ILE A 80 8.48 9.70 -21.20
CA ILE A 80 8.82 9.32 -19.82
C ILE A 80 7.66 8.52 -19.22
N GLU A 81 6.42 9.03 -19.27
CA GLU A 81 5.24 8.35 -18.74
C GLU A 81 5.00 6.98 -19.39
N ALA A 82 5.31 6.85 -20.69
CA ALA A 82 5.29 5.58 -21.42
C ALA A 82 6.44 4.61 -21.06
N GLY A 83 7.32 4.96 -20.12
CA GLY A 83 8.44 4.15 -19.67
C GLY A 83 9.61 4.03 -20.68
N LYS A 84 9.60 4.77 -21.80
CA LYS A 84 10.59 4.66 -22.86
C LYS A 84 11.98 5.19 -22.48
N LEU A 85 12.06 5.97 -21.39
CA LEU A 85 13.29 6.65 -20.95
C LEU A 85 13.77 6.20 -19.56
N ASN A 86 13.25 5.09 -19.01
CA ASN A 86 13.51 4.63 -17.64
C ASN A 86 15.02 4.48 -17.34
N GLU A 87 15.83 4.05 -18.31
CA GLU A 87 17.28 3.88 -18.15
C GLU A 87 18.08 5.19 -17.99
N HIS A 88 17.39 6.34 -18.12
CA HIS A 88 17.99 7.67 -17.97
C HIS A 88 17.77 8.27 -16.56
N PHE A 89 17.24 7.52 -15.62
CA PHE A 89 16.97 7.94 -14.25
C PHE A 89 17.73 7.08 -13.22
N PRO A 90 19.07 7.23 -13.14
CA PRO A 90 19.95 6.34 -12.39
C PRO A 90 20.09 6.71 -10.91
N LEU A 91 19.38 7.75 -10.41
CA LEU A 91 19.62 8.29 -9.09
C LEU A 91 19.09 7.38 -7.97
N VAL A 92 19.69 7.53 -6.80
CA VAL A 92 19.31 6.81 -5.60
C VAL A 92 18.33 7.63 -4.75
N ALA A 93 17.53 6.97 -3.92
CA ALA A 93 16.69 7.65 -2.92
C ALA A 93 17.54 8.39 -1.87
N TRP A 94 18.73 7.89 -1.58
CA TRP A 94 19.69 8.46 -0.62
C TRP A 94 20.48 9.61 -1.22
N GLN A 95 19.78 10.71 -1.52
CA GLN A 95 20.32 11.94 -2.13
C GLN A 95 20.01 13.15 -1.26
N THR A 96 20.13 14.37 -1.76
CA THR A 96 19.68 15.55 -1.03
C THR A 96 18.22 15.44 -0.66
N GLY A 97 17.90 15.75 0.58
CA GLY A 97 16.56 15.55 1.14
C GLY A 97 15.46 16.43 0.53
N SER A 98 15.84 17.49 -0.20
CA SER A 98 14.93 18.30 -1.01
C SER A 98 14.47 17.62 -2.31
N GLY A 99 15.22 16.61 -2.78
CA GLY A 99 14.98 15.94 -4.05
C GLY A 99 15.46 16.72 -5.28
N THR A 100 16.30 17.73 -5.08
CA THR A 100 16.80 18.59 -6.17
C THR A 100 17.46 17.81 -7.29
N GLN A 101 18.24 16.76 -6.97
CA GLN A 101 18.91 15.98 -8.01
C GLN A 101 17.92 15.23 -8.89
N SER A 102 16.86 14.67 -8.34
CA SER A 102 15.79 14.02 -9.13
C SER A 102 15.05 15.02 -10.02
N ASN A 103 14.72 16.21 -9.50
CA ASN A 103 14.14 17.28 -10.30
C ASN A 103 15.05 17.66 -11.46
N MET A 104 16.36 17.85 -11.19
CA MET A 104 17.32 18.20 -12.25
C MET A 104 17.58 17.06 -13.22
N ASN A 105 17.55 15.80 -12.77
CA ASN A 105 17.64 14.65 -13.66
C ASN A 105 16.51 14.67 -14.70
N VAL A 106 15.27 14.88 -14.27
CA VAL A 106 14.13 15.00 -15.19
C VAL A 106 14.29 16.19 -16.13
N ASN A 107 14.68 17.35 -15.61
CA ASN A 107 14.91 18.55 -16.43
C ASN A 107 15.99 18.34 -17.50
N GLU A 108 17.11 17.72 -17.12
CA GLU A 108 18.23 17.43 -18.03
C GLU A 108 17.84 16.40 -19.10
N VAL A 109 17.11 15.33 -18.72
CA VAL A 109 16.61 14.32 -19.65
C VAL A 109 15.65 14.96 -20.67
N ILE A 110 14.71 15.79 -20.22
CA ILE A 110 13.76 16.48 -21.09
C ILE A 110 14.51 17.37 -22.10
N ALA A 111 15.43 18.21 -21.63
CA ALA A 111 16.17 19.13 -22.51
C ALA A 111 17.04 18.40 -23.54
N ASN A 112 17.75 17.35 -23.11
CA ASN A 112 18.62 16.57 -23.99
C ASN A 112 17.85 15.68 -24.97
N ARG A 113 16.74 15.07 -24.53
CA ARG A 113 15.89 14.27 -25.42
C ARG A 113 15.22 15.15 -26.48
N ALA A 114 14.72 16.31 -26.09
CA ALA A 114 14.15 17.29 -27.03
C ALA A 114 15.17 17.73 -28.11
N HIS A 115 16.43 17.93 -27.73
CA HIS A 115 17.50 18.22 -28.65
C HIS A 115 17.68 17.13 -29.72
N VAL A 116 17.63 15.86 -29.32
CA VAL A 116 17.75 14.71 -30.23
C VAL A 116 16.46 14.54 -31.08
N ILE A 117 15.28 14.80 -30.55
CA ILE A 117 14.00 14.78 -31.30
C ILE A 117 14.04 15.78 -32.48
N GLN A 118 14.73 16.92 -32.30
CA GLN A 118 14.91 17.92 -33.35
C GLN A 118 16.00 17.53 -34.39
N GLY A 119 16.48 16.27 -34.36
CA GLY A 119 17.50 15.76 -35.30
C GLY A 119 18.95 16.23 -35.00
N ARG A 120 19.21 16.75 -33.81
CA ARG A 120 20.54 17.24 -33.41
C ARG A 120 21.31 16.13 -32.66
N VAL A 121 22.63 16.28 -32.66
CA VAL A 121 23.54 15.32 -31.98
C VAL A 121 23.65 15.68 -30.51
N LEU A 122 23.44 14.68 -29.65
CA LEU A 122 23.51 14.86 -28.19
C LEU A 122 24.88 15.35 -27.73
N GLY A 123 24.90 16.48 -27.03
CA GLY A 123 26.14 17.12 -26.54
C GLY A 123 26.81 18.09 -27.53
N GLU A 124 26.22 18.30 -28.71
CA GLU A 124 26.73 19.23 -29.72
C GLU A 124 25.74 20.36 -30.00
N GLY A 125 26.28 21.59 -30.14
CA GLY A 125 25.50 22.78 -30.46
C GLY A 125 24.60 23.28 -29.33
N ASP A 126 23.84 24.34 -29.62
CA ASP A 126 22.97 24.98 -28.65
C ASP A 126 21.63 24.24 -28.53
N ARG A 127 21.15 24.06 -27.31
CA ARG A 127 19.84 23.43 -27.02
C ARG A 127 18.72 24.43 -27.19
N THR A 128 17.60 23.99 -27.75
CA THR A 128 16.35 24.76 -27.77
C THR A 128 15.75 24.89 -26.38
N LEU A 129 15.88 23.86 -25.58
CA LEU A 129 15.41 23.82 -24.18
C LEU A 129 16.60 23.84 -23.22
N LEU A 130 16.56 24.76 -22.26
CA LEU A 130 17.49 24.80 -21.14
C LEU A 130 16.83 24.16 -19.90
N PRO A 131 17.54 23.24 -19.20
CA PRO A 131 16.96 22.54 -18.05
C PRO A 131 16.42 23.47 -16.96
N ASN A 132 17.15 24.53 -16.62
CA ASN A 132 16.79 25.48 -15.57
C ASN A 132 15.83 26.58 -16.07
N ASP A 133 16.10 27.17 -17.23
CA ASP A 133 15.36 28.37 -17.65
C ASP A 133 14.04 28.08 -18.35
N ASP A 134 13.92 26.90 -18.97
CA ASP A 134 12.71 26.50 -19.71
C ASP A 134 11.96 25.37 -19.02
N VAL A 135 12.59 24.22 -18.77
CA VAL A 135 11.92 23.05 -18.19
C VAL A 135 11.53 23.30 -16.72
N ASN A 136 12.40 24.00 -15.97
CA ASN A 136 12.13 24.35 -14.56
C ASN A 136 11.47 25.72 -14.36
N LYS A 137 11.02 26.37 -15.44
CA LYS A 137 10.42 27.72 -15.38
C LYS A 137 9.25 27.78 -14.40
N SER A 138 9.21 28.83 -13.55
CA SER A 138 8.20 29.06 -12.51
C SER A 138 8.17 27.98 -11.41
N GLN A 139 9.26 27.25 -11.19
CA GLN A 139 9.35 26.14 -10.27
C GLN A 139 10.60 26.18 -9.40
N SER A 140 10.56 25.47 -8.28
CA SER A 140 11.72 25.08 -7.47
C SER A 140 11.71 23.58 -7.25
N SER A 141 12.84 22.96 -6.95
CA SER A 141 12.85 21.56 -6.46
C SER A 141 12.04 21.40 -5.18
N ASN A 142 11.92 22.47 -4.41
CA ASN A 142 11.22 22.46 -3.12
C ASN A 142 9.71 22.26 -3.25
N ASP A 143 9.10 22.76 -4.34
CA ASP A 143 7.67 22.55 -4.62
C ASP A 143 7.41 21.45 -5.66
N THR A 144 8.36 21.14 -6.56
CA THR A 144 8.19 20.09 -7.58
C THR A 144 8.29 18.69 -6.98
N PHE A 145 9.29 18.43 -6.12
CA PHE A 145 9.45 17.08 -5.57
C PHE A 145 8.24 16.65 -4.72
N PRO A 146 7.73 17.46 -3.75
CA PRO A 146 6.51 17.10 -3.03
C PRO A 146 5.31 16.94 -3.95
N THR A 147 5.18 17.73 -5.00
CA THR A 147 4.11 17.55 -5.99
C THR A 147 4.25 16.20 -6.72
N GLY A 148 5.44 15.83 -7.16
CA GLY A 148 5.71 14.52 -7.77
C GLY A 148 5.40 13.36 -6.81
N MET A 149 5.75 13.49 -5.52
CA MET A 149 5.39 12.51 -4.48
C MET A 149 3.87 12.32 -4.37
N HIS A 150 3.13 13.41 -4.26
CA HIS A 150 1.67 13.37 -4.11
C HIS A 150 1.01 12.72 -5.33
N ILE A 151 1.41 13.09 -6.56
CA ILE A 151 0.91 12.49 -7.79
C ILE A 151 1.18 10.98 -7.81
N ALA A 152 2.43 10.58 -7.55
CA ALA A 152 2.85 9.18 -7.59
C ALA A 152 2.10 8.32 -6.55
N ILE A 153 2.03 8.81 -5.31
CA ILE A 153 1.38 8.08 -4.22
C ILE A 153 -0.14 8.00 -4.43
N TYR A 154 -0.78 9.11 -4.83
CA TYR A 154 -2.21 9.12 -5.12
C TYR A 154 -2.57 8.07 -6.19
N LYS A 155 -1.85 8.08 -7.32
CA LYS A 155 -2.03 7.08 -8.38
C LYS A 155 -1.82 5.66 -7.85
N LYS A 156 -0.75 5.41 -7.10
CA LYS A 156 -0.45 4.09 -6.53
C LYS A 156 -1.59 3.58 -5.64
N ILE A 157 -2.17 4.45 -4.81
CA ILE A 157 -3.30 4.10 -3.94
C ILE A 157 -4.54 3.73 -4.76
N VAL A 158 -4.91 4.54 -5.75
CA VAL A 158 -6.17 4.33 -6.49
C VAL A 158 -6.06 3.28 -7.60
N GLU A 159 -4.87 3.09 -8.18
CA GLU A 159 -4.65 2.16 -9.29
C GLU A 159 -4.19 0.77 -8.85
N VAL A 160 -3.58 0.63 -7.66
CA VAL A 160 -2.98 -0.63 -7.20
C VAL A 160 -3.52 -1.05 -5.82
N THR A 161 -3.37 -0.20 -4.81
CA THR A 161 -3.67 -0.59 -3.43
C THR A 161 -5.15 -0.84 -3.21
N LEU A 162 -6.00 0.14 -3.49
CA LEU A 162 -7.45 0.01 -3.31
C LEU A 162 -8.05 -1.12 -4.14
N PRO A 163 -7.74 -1.27 -5.45
CA PRO A 163 -8.24 -2.39 -6.23
C PRO A 163 -7.86 -3.74 -5.65
N GLY A 164 -6.60 -3.94 -5.23
CA GLY A 164 -6.15 -5.20 -4.64
C GLY A 164 -6.87 -5.54 -3.33
N VAL A 165 -7.02 -4.56 -2.43
CA VAL A 165 -7.74 -4.75 -1.16
C VAL A 165 -9.23 -5.03 -1.41
N CYS A 166 -9.86 -4.32 -2.34
CA CYS A 166 -11.27 -4.52 -2.72
C CYS A 166 -11.49 -5.93 -3.29
N GLN A 167 -10.60 -6.40 -4.16
CA GLN A 167 -10.67 -7.73 -4.75
C GLN A 167 -10.67 -8.81 -3.65
N LEU A 168 -9.71 -8.78 -2.73
CA LEU A 168 -9.65 -9.71 -1.60
C LEU A 168 -10.89 -9.63 -0.72
N ARG A 169 -11.35 -8.41 -0.37
CA ARG A 169 -12.58 -8.19 0.41
C ARG A 169 -13.79 -8.86 -0.24
N ASP A 170 -13.94 -8.73 -1.57
CA ASP A 170 -15.08 -9.26 -2.32
C ASP A 170 -15.06 -10.79 -2.37
N THR A 171 -13.88 -11.40 -2.50
CA THR A 171 -13.72 -12.86 -2.41
C THR A 171 -14.06 -13.35 -1.01
N LEU A 172 -13.56 -12.70 0.04
CA LEU A 172 -13.92 -13.09 1.42
C LEU A 172 -15.42 -12.92 1.68
N ALA A 173 -16.09 -11.93 1.06
CA ALA A 173 -17.54 -11.77 1.16
C ALA A 173 -18.30 -12.94 0.50
N LYS A 174 -17.86 -13.42 -0.65
CA LYS A 174 -18.41 -14.63 -1.27
C LYS A 174 -18.22 -15.85 -0.37
N LYS A 175 -17.02 -16.01 0.20
CA LYS A 175 -16.72 -17.10 1.15
C LYS A 175 -17.55 -17.02 2.42
N ALA A 176 -17.78 -15.84 2.96
CA ALA A 176 -18.66 -15.67 4.12
C ALA A 176 -20.09 -16.16 3.84
N ALA A 177 -20.62 -15.85 2.64
CA ALA A 177 -21.94 -16.32 2.22
C ALA A 177 -21.95 -17.85 1.99
N GLU A 178 -20.92 -18.41 1.36
CA GLU A 178 -20.78 -19.86 1.15
C GLU A 178 -20.71 -20.65 2.48
N PHE A 179 -20.10 -20.07 3.52
CA PHE A 179 -19.82 -20.71 4.79
C PHE A 179 -20.83 -20.35 5.89
N ASP A 180 -21.94 -19.70 5.56
CA ASP A 180 -22.89 -19.19 6.53
C ASP A 180 -23.55 -20.31 7.37
N ASP A 181 -23.77 -21.47 6.78
CA ASP A 181 -24.33 -22.63 7.47
C ASP A 181 -23.30 -23.58 8.12
N VAL A 182 -22.00 -23.28 8.00
CA VAL A 182 -20.93 -24.07 8.61
C VAL A 182 -20.74 -23.62 10.07
N ILE A 183 -21.37 -24.33 10.99
CA ILE A 183 -21.28 -24.01 12.43
C ILE A 183 -20.01 -24.62 13.01
N LYS A 184 -19.21 -23.81 13.66
CA LYS A 184 -17.92 -24.19 14.26
C LYS A 184 -17.81 -23.71 15.69
N ILE A 185 -16.82 -24.23 16.43
CA ILE A 185 -16.48 -23.70 17.74
C ILE A 185 -15.77 -22.36 17.61
N GLY A 186 -16.17 -21.35 18.38
CA GLY A 186 -15.42 -20.10 18.54
C GLY A 186 -14.23 -20.30 19.46
N ARG A 187 -13.24 -19.40 19.36
CA ARG A 187 -12.06 -19.38 20.23
C ARG A 187 -11.78 -17.97 20.72
N THR A 188 -11.59 -17.84 22.04
CA THR A 188 -11.06 -16.64 22.70
C THR A 188 -9.88 -17.06 23.55
N HIS A 189 -8.78 -16.28 23.56
CA HIS A 189 -7.53 -16.66 24.26
C HIS A 189 -6.93 -18.02 23.78
N PHE A 190 -7.22 -18.44 22.55
CA PHE A 190 -6.97 -19.80 22.03
C PHE A 190 -7.69 -20.93 22.79
N MET A 191 -8.64 -20.59 23.65
CA MET A 191 -9.49 -21.55 24.37
C MET A 191 -10.85 -21.66 23.70
N ASP A 192 -11.50 -22.82 23.85
CA ASP A 192 -12.83 -23.06 23.34
C ASP A 192 -13.82 -22.04 23.90
N ALA A 193 -14.65 -21.50 23.01
CA ALA A 193 -15.73 -20.58 23.34
C ALA A 193 -17.07 -21.05 22.74
N THR A 194 -18.08 -20.22 22.75
CA THR A 194 -19.41 -20.57 22.19
C THR A 194 -19.32 -20.67 20.64
N PRO A 195 -20.26 -21.41 20.03
CA PRO A 195 -20.34 -21.56 18.59
C PRO A 195 -20.58 -20.24 17.85
N LEU A 196 -20.11 -20.19 16.60
CA LEU A 196 -20.47 -19.21 15.58
C LEU A 196 -20.50 -19.92 14.23
N SER A 197 -20.99 -19.26 13.16
CA SER A 197 -20.75 -19.78 11.82
C SER A 197 -19.40 -19.33 11.30
N LEU A 198 -18.80 -20.12 10.41
CA LEU A 198 -17.57 -19.73 9.70
C LEU A 198 -17.82 -18.48 8.85
N GLY A 199 -19.03 -18.32 8.31
CA GLY A 199 -19.45 -17.08 7.63
C GLY A 199 -19.43 -15.86 8.55
N GLN A 200 -19.88 -15.99 9.81
CA GLN A 200 -19.76 -14.90 10.80
C GLN A 200 -18.30 -14.56 11.13
N GLU A 201 -17.42 -15.54 11.23
CA GLU A 201 -15.98 -15.30 11.42
C GLU A 201 -15.37 -14.52 10.25
N PHE A 202 -15.66 -14.92 9.01
CA PHE A 202 -15.21 -14.21 7.80
C PHE A 202 -15.82 -12.81 7.67
N SER A 203 -17.06 -12.60 8.14
CA SER A 203 -17.67 -11.26 8.16
C SER A 203 -16.87 -10.24 8.97
N GLY A 204 -16.20 -10.68 10.01
CA GLY A 204 -15.27 -9.86 10.78
C GLY A 204 -14.07 -9.38 9.94
N TYR A 205 -13.51 -10.25 9.10
CA TYR A 205 -12.42 -9.90 8.17
C TYR A 205 -12.86 -8.88 7.12
N ILE A 206 -14.05 -9.08 6.55
CA ILE A 206 -14.67 -8.16 5.59
C ILE A 206 -14.84 -6.77 6.22
N ALA A 207 -15.36 -6.72 7.45
CA ALA A 207 -15.56 -5.46 8.17
C ALA A 207 -14.21 -4.73 8.41
N GLN A 208 -13.15 -5.44 8.77
CA GLN A 208 -11.81 -4.87 8.93
C GLN A 208 -11.29 -4.27 7.63
N LEU A 209 -11.43 -4.98 6.49
CA LEU A 209 -11.00 -4.47 5.19
C LEU A 209 -11.82 -3.27 4.74
N ASN A 210 -13.15 -3.28 4.94
CA ASN A 210 -14.01 -2.13 4.64
C ASN A 210 -13.61 -0.88 5.44
N GLN A 211 -13.29 -1.02 6.73
CA GLN A 211 -12.80 0.11 7.53
C GLN A 211 -11.42 0.59 7.07
N GLY A 212 -10.53 -0.32 6.66
CA GLY A 212 -9.23 0.01 6.10
C GLY A 212 -9.33 0.76 4.76
N ILE A 213 -10.19 0.31 3.85
CA ILE A 213 -10.50 0.97 2.58
C ILE A 213 -10.98 2.40 2.86
N LYS A 214 -11.99 2.54 3.74
CA LYS A 214 -12.52 3.86 4.12
C LYS A 214 -11.46 4.78 4.75
N ALA A 215 -10.60 4.24 5.60
CA ALA A 215 -9.52 5.00 6.21
C ALA A 215 -8.57 5.53 5.13
N LEU A 216 -8.22 4.71 4.14
CA LEU A 216 -7.34 5.10 3.05
C LEU A 216 -8.00 6.12 2.11
N GLU A 217 -9.28 5.93 1.75
CA GLU A 217 -10.05 6.89 0.96
C GLU A 217 -10.14 8.26 1.63
N ASN A 218 -10.27 8.32 2.95
CA ASN A 218 -10.33 9.55 3.72
C ASN A 218 -9.03 10.38 3.67
N THR A 219 -7.88 9.78 3.32
CA THR A 219 -6.61 10.50 3.18
C THR A 219 -6.46 11.18 1.80
N LEU A 220 -7.21 10.74 0.79
CA LEU A 220 -7.10 11.21 -0.59
C LEU A 220 -7.34 12.72 -0.76
N PRO A 221 -8.32 13.35 -0.08
CA PRO A 221 -8.50 14.80 -0.16
C PRO A 221 -7.27 15.61 0.29
N HIS A 222 -6.58 15.17 1.33
CA HIS A 222 -5.33 15.80 1.78
C HIS A 222 -4.19 15.53 0.81
N LEU A 223 -4.05 14.29 0.37
CA LEU A 223 -3.02 13.87 -0.60
C LEU A 223 -3.20 14.53 -1.98
N SER A 224 -4.41 14.97 -2.34
CA SER A 224 -4.68 15.69 -3.60
C SER A 224 -4.17 17.12 -3.63
N GLN A 225 -3.76 17.70 -2.51
CA GLN A 225 -3.29 19.08 -2.40
C GLN A 225 -1.82 19.20 -2.80
N LEU A 226 -1.54 20.02 -3.80
CA LEU A 226 -0.21 20.11 -4.42
C LEU A 226 0.57 21.35 -3.98
N ALA A 227 1.85 21.17 -3.67
CA ALA A 227 2.78 22.23 -3.28
C ALA A 227 3.16 23.17 -4.43
N LEU A 228 3.02 22.74 -5.69
CA LEU A 228 3.50 23.43 -6.87
C LEU A 228 2.93 24.85 -6.97
N GLY A 229 3.82 25.80 -7.23
CA GLY A 229 3.55 27.24 -7.18
C GLY A 229 4.00 27.92 -5.88
N GLY A 230 4.46 27.15 -4.87
CA GLY A 230 5.08 27.69 -3.65
C GLY A 230 6.54 28.13 -3.90
N THR A 231 7.16 27.56 -4.89
CA THR A 231 8.58 27.76 -5.26
C THR A 231 9.56 27.48 -4.10
N ALA A 232 10.42 28.41 -3.74
CA ALA A 232 11.55 28.16 -2.83
C ALA A 232 11.12 27.92 -1.36
N VAL A 233 10.18 28.72 -0.86
CA VAL A 233 9.79 28.74 0.57
C VAL A 233 8.28 28.85 0.79
N GLY A 234 7.47 28.84 -0.26
CA GLY A 234 6.01 28.96 -0.16
C GLY A 234 5.42 30.29 -0.64
N THR A 235 6.25 31.29 -0.92
CA THR A 235 5.80 32.64 -1.34
C THR A 235 5.44 32.74 -2.82
N GLY A 236 5.81 31.73 -3.65
CA GLY A 236 5.57 31.76 -5.09
C GLY A 236 6.45 32.74 -5.87
N ILE A 237 7.63 33.06 -5.34
CA ILE A 237 8.57 33.98 -6.00
C ILE A 237 8.86 33.53 -7.43
N ASN A 238 8.89 34.48 -8.38
CA ASN A 238 9.13 34.28 -9.81
C ASN A 238 8.07 33.47 -10.56
N THR A 239 6.87 33.27 -9.99
CA THR A 239 5.74 32.70 -10.72
C THR A 239 4.82 33.77 -11.29
N PRO A 240 4.23 33.60 -12.48
CA PRO A 240 3.19 34.47 -12.99
C PRO A 240 1.93 34.38 -12.11
N LYS A 241 1.13 35.44 -12.07
CA LYS A 241 -0.11 35.46 -11.31
C LYS A 241 -1.06 34.35 -11.79
N GLY A 242 -1.57 33.54 -10.86
CA GLY A 242 -2.51 32.44 -11.13
C GLY A 242 -1.83 31.12 -11.49
N TYR A 243 -0.50 31.05 -11.51
CA TYR A 243 0.26 29.85 -11.86
C TYR A 243 -0.15 28.62 -11.02
N ALA A 244 -0.13 28.72 -9.69
CA ALA A 244 -0.39 27.61 -8.80
C ALA A 244 -1.75 26.93 -9.05
N LYS A 245 -2.82 27.71 -9.26
CA LYS A 245 -4.16 27.18 -9.55
C LYS A 245 -4.24 26.55 -10.93
N LYS A 246 -3.63 27.20 -11.95
CA LYS A 246 -3.67 26.68 -13.33
C LYS A 246 -2.89 25.37 -13.48
N VAL A 247 -1.67 25.32 -12.91
CA VAL A 247 -0.82 24.12 -13.02
C VAL A 247 -1.46 22.90 -12.33
N SER A 248 -2.07 23.11 -11.16
CA SER A 248 -2.84 22.02 -10.50
C SER A 248 -4.06 21.58 -11.33
N GLY A 249 -4.73 22.50 -12.02
CA GLY A 249 -5.80 22.19 -12.94
C GLY A 249 -5.35 21.35 -14.13
N TYR A 250 -4.21 21.66 -14.74
CA TYR A 250 -3.62 20.83 -15.80
C TYR A 250 -3.17 19.45 -15.30
N ILE A 251 -2.62 19.36 -14.07
CA ILE A 251 -2.29 18.08 -13.46
C ILE A 251 -3.56 17.23 -13.29
N ALA A 252 -4.63 17.81 -12.77
CA ALA A 252 -5.92 17.14 -12.64
C ALA A 252 -6.47 16.67 -14.01
N GLN A 253 -6.38 17.50 -15.04
CA GLN A 253 -6.82 17.16 -16.39
C GLN A 253 -6.01 16.01 -17.01
N PHE A 254 -4.68 16.01 -16.85
CA PHE A 254 -3.82 15.00 -17.48
C PHE A 254 -3.87 13.65 -16.76
N THR A 255 -4.25 13.65 -15.49
CA THR A 255 -4.34 12.41 -14.69
C THR A 255 -5.76 11.88 -14.53
N ASP A 256 -6.77 12.67 -14.87
CA ASP A 256 -8.16 12.42 -14.52
C ASP A 256 -8.40 12.20 -13.02
N LEU A 257 -7.59 12.89 -12.18
CA LEU A 257 -7.63 12.79 -10.72
C LEU A 257 -7.86 14.17 -10.08
N PRO A 258 -8.49 14.26 -8.90
CA PRO A 258 -8.99 15.52 -8.33
C PRO A 258 -7.90 16.37 -7.66
N PHE A 259 -6.75 16.55 -8.30
CA PHE A 259 -5.66 17.37 -7.77
C PHE A 259 -6.04 18.84 -7.73
N VAL A 260 -5.66 19.49 -6.63
CA VAL A 260 -5.88 20.91 -6.39
C VAL A 260 -4.60 21.58 -5.86
N SER A 261 -4.56 22.91 -5.96
CA SER A 261 -3.49 23.69 -5.34
C SER A 261 -3.66 23.68 -3.82
N ALA A 262 -2.63 23.31 -3.05
CA ALA A 262 -2.68 23.40 -1.59
C ALA A 262 -3.05 24.82 -1.13
N GLU A 263 -3.91 24.91 -0.12
CA GLU A 263 -4.36 26.18 0.44
C GLU A 263 -3.20 26.94 1.09
N ASN A 264 -2.31 26.21 1.77
CA ASN A 264 -1.12 26.74 2.41
C ASN A 264 0.16 26.15 1.81
N LYS A 265 0.92 26.96 1.06
CA LYS A 265 2.15 26.53 0.42
C LYS A 265 3.31 26.38 1.40
N PHE A 266 3.27 27.04 2.55
CA PHE A 266 4.31 26.92 3.56
C PHE A 266 4.24 25.55 4.23
N GLU A 267 3.05 25.11 4.61
CA GLU A 267 2.81 23.74 5.10
C GLU A 267 3.20 22.71 4.06
N ALA A 268 2.73 22.85 2.82
CA ALA A 268 2.96 21.89 1.73
C ALA A 268 4.44 21.68 1.35
N LEU A 269 5.34 22.65 1.69
CA LEU A 269 6.79 22.53 1.49
C LEU A 269 7.52 21.99 2.72
N ALA A 270 7.10 22.41 3.91
CA ALA A 270 7.83 22.19 5.16
C ALA A 270 7.33 20.98 5.97
N ALA A 271 6.10 20.56 5.75
CA ALA A 271 5.52 19.36 6.34
C ALA A 271 5.10 18.39 5.24
N HIS A 272 4.83 17.15 5.57
CA HIS A 272 4.27 16.15 4.65
C HIS A 272 3.27 15.29 5.39
N ASP A 273 2.38 15.95 6.13
CA ASP A 273 1.37 15.33 6.97
C ASP A 273 0.42 14.44 6.17
N ALA A 274 0.13 14.80 4.91
CA ALA A 274 -0.64 13.96 3.99
C ALA A 274 -0.01 12.58 3.75
N LEU A 275 1.34 12.49 3.69
CA LEU A 275 2.04 11.22 3.53
C LEU A 275 2.03 10.41 4.83
N VAL A 276 2.20 11.07 5.97
CA VAL A 276 2.14 10.44 7.30
C VAL A 276 0.74 9.88 7.55
N GLU A 277 -0.30 10.65 7.25
CA GLU A 277 -1.70 10.23 7.35
C GLU A 277 -1.99 9.03 6.44
N THR A 278 -1.61 9.11 5.17
CA THR A 278 -1.80 8.02 4.19
C THR A 278 -1.08 6.75 4.64
N HIS A 279 0.16 6.86 5.12
CA HIS A 279 0.90 5.70 5.59
C HIS A 279 0.30 5.12 6.88
N GLY A 280 -0.24 5.95 7.77
CA GLY A 280 -1.00 5.50 8.93
C GLY A 280 -2.22 4.64 8.57
N ALA A 281 -2.92 4.99 7.47
CA ALA A 281 -4.02 4.17 6.92
C ALA A 281 -3.50 2.85 6.31
N LEU A 282 -2.37 2.87 5.59
CA LEU A 282 -1.72 1.65 5.10
C LEU A 282 -1.30 0.72 6.25
N ARG A 283 -0.76 1.27 7.34
CA ARG A 283 -0.45 0.50 8.56
C ARG A 283 -1.70 -0.13 9.17
N GLN A 284 -2.83 0.58 9.23
CA GLN A 284 -4.10 0.02 9.72
C GLN A 284 -4.51 -1.20 8.87
N LEU A 285 -4.43 -1.11 7.55
CA LEU A 285 -4.68 -2.25 6.66
C LEU A 285 -3.72 -3.41 6.93
N ALA A 286 -2.43 -3.13 7.08
CA ALA A 286 -1.43 -4.15 7.39
C ALA A 286 -1.74 -4.89 8.70
N VAL A 287 -2.19 -4.19 9.75
CA VAL A 287 -2.61 -4.80 11.02
C VAL A 287 -3.81 -5.74 10.81
N SER A 288 -4.80 -5.34 10.02
CA SER A 288 -5.96 -6.18 9.69
C SER A 288 -5.58 -7.40 8.88
N LEU A 289 -4.79 -7.22 7.82
CA LEU A 289 -4.30 -8.30 6.96
C LEU A 289 -3.42 -9.30 7.72
N PHE A 290 -2.60 -8.82 8.65
CA PHE A 290 -1.78 -9.67 9.52
C PHE A 290 -2.64 -10.61 10.37
N LYS A 291 -3.73 -10.10 10.97
CA LYS A 291 -4.69 -10.93 11.71
C LYS A 291 -5.36 -11.93 10.78
N ILE A 292 -5.89 -11.51 9.65
CA ILE A 292 -6.60 -12.36 8.68
C ILE A 292 -5.70 -13.53 8.23
N GLY A 293 -4.47 -13.22 7.80
CA GLY A 293 -3.50 -14.23 7.38
C GLY A 293 -3.14 -15.22 8.48
N ASN A 294 -3.01 -14.74 9.73
CA ASN A 294 -2.72 -15.62 10.88
C ASN A 294 -3.90 -16.51 11.27
N ASP A 295 -5.12 -15.98 11.30
CA ASP A 295 -6.30 -16.79 11.64
C ASP A 295 -6.49 -17.90 10.59
N ILE A 296 -6.41 -17.56 9.29
CA ILE A 296 -6.58 -18.53 8.21
C ILE A 296 -5.51 -19.63 8.29
N ARG A 297 -4.22 -19.29 8.47
CA ARG A 297 -3.16 -20.32 8.57
C ARG A 297 -3.27 -21.17 9.82
N MET A 298 -3.76 -20.61 10.94
CA MET A 298 -3.97 -21.39 12.16
C MET A 298 -5.14 -22.36 12.01
N MET A 299 -6.26 -21.92 11.45
CA MET A 299 -7.38 -22.80 11.14
C MET A 299 -7.03 -23.90 10.12
N ALA A 300 -6.10 -23.61 9.19
CA ALA A 300 -5.60 -24.57 8.21
C ALA A 300 -4.45 -25.45 8.72
N SER A 301 -4.00 -25.25 9.96
CA SER A 301 -2.84 -25.97 10.50
C SER A 301 -3.06 -27.48 10.61
N GLY A 302 -2.04 -28.25 10.32
CA GLY A 302 -2.11 -29.72 10.45
C GLY A 302 -1.40 -30.42 9.28
N PRO A 303 -2.04 -31.38 8.60
CA PRO A 303 -3.48 -31.73 8.64
C PRO A 303 -3.93 -32.58 9.83
N ARG A 304 -3.05 -33.28 10.55
CA ARG A 304 -3.43 -34.22 11.62
C ARG A 304 -3.13 -33.73 13.04
N SER A 305 -2.10 -32.89 13.20
CA SER A 305 -1.61 -32.41 14.51
C SER A 305 -1.88 -30.92 14.74
N GLY A 306 -2.77 -30.32 14.00
CA GLY A 306 -3.21 -28.93 14.11
C GLY A 306 -4.71 -28.78 14.23
N ILE A 307 -5.23 -27.55 14.02
CA ILE A 307 -6.66 -27.25 14.10
C ILE A 307 -7.39 -27.92 12.93
N GLY A 308 -6.97 -27.71 11.70
CA GLY A 308 -7.46 -28.41 10.51
C GLY A 308 -8.92 -28.10 10.13
N GLU A 309 -9.50 -26.98 10.54
CA GLU A 309 -10.87 -26.55 10.18
C GLU A 309 -10.99 -26.03 8.76
N LEU A 310 -9.89 -25.51 8.19
CA LEU A 310 -9.82 -25.05 6.80
C LEU A 310 -8.85 -25.90 5.99
N ILE A 311 -9.17 -26.06 4.71
CA ILE A 311 -8.28 -26.55 3.68
C ILE A 311 -7.97 -25.38 2.76
N ILE A 312 -6.68 -25.11 2.55
CA ILE A 312 -6.18 -24.05 1.66
C ILE A 312 -5.48 -24.67 0.46
N PRO A 313 -5.35 -23.95 -0.69
CA PRO A 313 -4.66 -24.43 -1.87
C PRO A 313 -3.22 -24.86 -1.60
N ALA A 314 -2.81 -25.94 -2.27
CA ALA A 314 -1.44 -26.44 -2.29
C ALA A 314 -0.73 -25.86 -3.52
N ASN A 315 0.06 -24.80 -3.34
CA ASN A 315 0.66 -24.08 -4.46
C ASN A 315 2.04 -24.62 -4.84
N GLU A 316 2.79 -25.18 -3.88
CA GLU A 316 4.14 -25.68 -4.09
C GLU A 316 4.54 -26.71 -3.03
N PRO A 317 5.56 -27.57 -3.31
CA PRO A 317 6.12 -28.46 -2.29
C PRO A 317 6.69 -27.67 -1.11
N GLY A 318 6.24 -27.98 0.10
CA GLY A 318 6.57 -27.23 1.32
C GLY A 318 7.85 -27.65 2.03
N SER A 319 8.56 -28.71 1.56
CA SER A 319 9.76 -29.22 2.24
C SER A 319 10.68 -29.96 1.29
N SER A 320 11.98 -29.75 1.46
CA SER A 320 13.03 -30.49 0.73
C SER A 320 13.29 -31.89 1.29
N ILE A 321 12.84 -32.22 2.51
CA ILE A 321 13.15 -33.48 3.21
C ILE A 321 11.89 -34.20 3.76
N MET A 322 10.72 -33.57 3.73
CA MET A 322 9.44 -34.13 4.19
C MET A 322 8.48 -34.26 3.00
N PRO A 323 8.44 -35.40 2.29
CA PRO A 323 7.59 -35.59 1.12
C PRO A 323 6.09 -35.38 1.45
N GLY A 324 5.38 -34.62 0.62
CA GLY A 324 3.96 -34.37 0.79
C GLY A 324 3.61 -33.25 1.79
N LYS A 325 4.59 -32.61 2.43
CA LYS A 325 4.35 -31.44 3.28
C LYS A 325 4.02 -30.22 2.41
N VAL A 326 2.92 -29.56 2.71
CA VAL A 326 2.49 -28.30 2.11
C VAL A 326 2.43 -27.22 3.17
N ASN A 327 2.94 -26.04 2.89
CA ASN A 327 2.96 -24.91 3.82
C ASN A 327 1.93 -23.84 3.43
N PRO A 328 1.45 -23.02 4.38
CA PRO A 328 0.54 -21.91 4.11
C PRO A 328 1.30 -20.68 3.58
N THR A 329 2.03 -20.84 2.46
CA THR A 329 3.03 -19.88 1.97
C THR A 329 2.47 -18.52 1.65
N GLN A 330 1.23 -18.45 1.16
CA GLN A 330 0.54 -17.18 0.92
C GLN A 330 0.25 -16.40 2.22
N CYS A 331 -0.12 -17.10 3.29
CA CYS A 331 -0.28 -16.48 4.61
C CYS A 331 1.07 -15.96 5.15
N GLU A 332 2.14 -16.70 4.92
CA GLU A 332 3.50 -16.28 5.32
C GLU A 332 3.94 -15.04 4.55
N ALA A 333 3.78 -15.02 3.24
CA ALA A 333 4.09 -13.86 2.39
C ALA A 333 3.29 -12.62 2.81
N LEU A 334 1.97 -12.76 2.99
CA LEU A 334 1.10 -11.67 3.44
C LEU A 334 1.56 -11.08 4.78
N THR A 335 1.87 -11.94 5.76
CA THR A 335 2.31 -11.48 7.08
C THR A 335 3.70 -10.83 7.05
N MET A 336 4.62 -11.27 6.18
CA MET A 336 5.91 -10.60 5.96
C MET A 336 5.73 -9.21 5.34
N VAL A 337 4.85 -9.05 4.35
CA VAL A 337 4.49 -7.74 3.78
C VAL A 337 3.93 -6.82 4.86
N CYS A 338 3.02 -7.30 5.70
CA CYS A 338 2.48 -6.51 6.80
C CYS A 338 3.58 -6.04 7.77
N ALA A 339 4.53 -6.89 8.11
CA ALA A 339 5.66 -6.54 8.98
C ALA A 339 6.54 -5.45 8.34
N GLN A 340 6.83 -5.54 7.03
CA GLN A 340 7.57 -4.52 6.28
C GLN A 340 6.85 -3.17 6.31
N VAL A 341 5.55 -3.15 6.03
CA VAL A 341 4.72 -1.93 6.06
C VAL A 341 4.72 -1.27 7.45
N MET A 342 4.63 -2.06 8.53
CA MET A 342 4.73 -1.52 9.90
C MET A 342 6.11 -0.91 10.19
N GLY A 343 7.18 -1.49 9.64
CA GLY A 343 8.53 -0.93 9.73
C GLY A 343 8.67 0.38 8.95
N ASN A 344 8.13 0.43 7.73
CA ASN A 344 8.12 1.62 6.89
C ASN A 344 7.34 2.78 7.54
N ASP A 345 6.26 2.48 8.29
CA ASP A 345 5.46 3.49 9.01
C ASP A 345 6.31 4.26 10.03
N THR A 346 7.17 3.58 10.76
CA THR A 346 8.09 4.23 11.70
C THR A 346 9.04 5.18 10.97
N THR A 347 9.56 4.77 9.81
CA THR A 347 10.44 5.61 8.98
C THR A 347 9.70 6.85 8.46
N VAL A 348 8.47 6.70 7.96
CA VAL A 348 7.66 7.79 7.43
C VAL A 348 7.28 8.79 8.53
N ALA A 349 6.84 8.31 9.69
CA ALA A 349 6.49 9.16 10.82
C ALA A 349 7.69 9.97 11.35
N PHE A 350 8.87 9.31 11.48
CA PHE A 350 10.09 9.99 11.86
C PHE A 350 10.50 11.04 10.83
N ALA A 351 10.52 10.68 9.55
CA ALA A 351 10.88 11.59 8.48
C ALA A 351 9.92 12.78 8.37
N GLY A 352 8.62 12.57 8.58
CA GLY A 352 7.60 13.62 8.63
C GLY A 352 7.86 14.64 9.75
N SER A 353 8.38 14.18 10.90
CA SER A 353 8.70 15.05 12.03
C SER A 353 9.93 15.95 11.84
N GLN A 354 10.68 15.78 10.73
CA GLN A 354 11.96 16.45 10.49
C GLN A 354 11.84 17.72 9.60
N GLY A 355 10.64 18.30 9.46
CA GLY A 355 10.47 19.60 8.82
C GLY A 355 11.03 20.72 9.71
N HIS A 356 11.99 21.51 9.16
CA HIS A 356 12.57 22.64 9.86
C HIS A 356 12.35 23.90 9.06
N PHE A 357 11.77 24.92 9.68
CA PHE A 357 11.40 26.18 9.04
C PHE A 357 10.55 25.91 7.76
N GLU A 358 11.01 26.30 6.59
CA GLU A 358 10.22 26.29 5.36
C GLU A 358 10.46 25.04 4.48
N LEU A 359 11.20 24.02 4.96
CA LEU A 359 11.45 22.81 4.16
C LEU A 359 11.67 21.57 5.02
N ASN A 360 10.99 20.49 4.67
CA ASN A 360 11.36 19.14 5.06
C ASN A 360 12.37 18.56 4.07
N VAL A 361 13.49 18.04 4.58
CA VAL A 361 14.59 17.47 3.76
C VAL A 361 14.72 15.95 3.90
N TYR A 362 13.61 15.25 4.19
CA TYR A 362 13.50 13.79 4.23
C TYR A 362 12.54 13.23 3.16
N LYS A 363 12.19 14.06 2.18
CA LYS A 363 11.22 13.72 1.14
C LYS A 363 11.53 12.43 0.38
N PRO A 364 12.78 12.18 -0.09
CA PRO A 364 13.05 10.96 -0.85
C PRO A 364 12.82 9.66 -0.08
N VAL A 365 13.16 9.61 1.20
CA VAL A 365 12.93 8.41 2.02
C VAL A 365 11.46 8.22 2.36
N MET A 366 10.70 9.31 2.55
CA MET A 366 9.25 9.22 2.72
C MET A 366 8.59 8.65 1.46
N ALA A 367 8.92 9.21 0.29
CA ALA A 367 8.38 8.76 -0.99
C ALA A 367 8.67 7.27 -1.25
N LEU A 368 9.90 6.83 -1.02
CA LEU A 368 10.31 5.42 -1.17
C LEU A 368 9.43 4.50 -0.30
N ASN A 369 9.32 4.79 0.99
CA ASN A 369 8.63 3.90 1.93
C ASN A 369 7.10 3.90 1.73
N VAL A 370 6.49 5.04 1.40
CA VAL A 370 5.04 5.08 1.14
C VAL A 370 4.68 4.34 -0.15
N LEU A 371 5.45 4.55 -1.23
CA LEU A 371 5.21 3.86 -2.51
C LEU A 371 5.45 2.35 -2.39
N GLU A 372 6.52 1.93 -1.71
CA GLU A 372 6.78 0.51 -1.45
C GLU A 372 5.62 -0.12 -0.67
N SER A 373 5.19 0.51 0.42
CA SER A 373 4.09 -0.01 1.25
C SER A 373 2.78 -0.11 0.48
N ALA A 374 2.44 0.90 -0.32
CA ALA A 374 1.24 0.92 -1.14
C ALA A 374 1.25 -0.18 -2.20
N GLN A 375 2.38 -0.37 -2.90
CA GLN A 375 2.57 -1.44 -3.88
C GLN A 375 2.45 -2.82 -3.22
N LEU A 376 3.21 -3.05 -2.13
CA LEU A 376 3.25 -4.34 -1.45
C LEU A 376 1.88 -4.77 -0.92
N ILE A 377 1.08 -3.86 -0.35
CA ILE A 377 -0.28 -4.18 0.12
C ILE A 377 -1.17 -4.58 -1.04
N GLY A 378 -1.17 -3.81 -2.14
CA GLY A 378 -1.97 -4.13 -3.31
C GLY A 378 -1.63 -5.51 -3.89
N ASP A 379 -0.34 -5.74 -4.17
CA ASP A 379 0.16 -6.99 -4.74
C ASP A 379 -0.09 -8.19 -3.82
N ALA A 380 0.15 -8.04 -2.51
CA ALA A 380 -0.06 -9.10 -1.54
C ALA A 380 -1.55 -9.48 -1.40
N CYS A 381 -2.47 -8.50 -1.46
CA CYS A 381 -3.90 -8.78 -1.45
C CYS A 381 -4.33 -9.56 -2.70
N VAL A 382 -3.87 -9.18 -3.89
CA VAL A 382 -4.16 -9.90 -5.15
C VAL A 382 -3.56 -11.30 -5.12
N SER A 383 -2.30 -11.44 -4.69
CA SER A 383 -1.63 -12.74 -4.61
C SER A 383 -2.32 -13.67 -3.61
N PHE A 384 -2.66 -13.16 -2.43
CA PHE A 384 -3.36 -13.93 -1.41
C PHE A 384 -4.78 -14.31 -1.85
N ASP A 385 -5.46 -13.42 -2.54
CA ASP A 385 -6.79 -13.67 -3.11
C ASP A 385 -6.76 -14.85 -4.07
N LEU A 386 -5.99 -14.74 -5.14
CA LEU A 386 -5.94 -15.73 -6.22
C LEU A 386 -5.36 -17.08 -5.80
N ASN A 387 -4.36 -17.09 -4.92
CA ASN A 387 -3.61 -18.29 -4.56
C ASN A 387 -3.97 -18.87 -3.19
N CYS A 388 -4.86 -18.23 -2.43
CA CYS A 388 -5.32 -18.73 -1.13
C CYS A 388 -6.83 -18.56 -0.95
N ALA A 389 -7.33 -17.31 -0.91
CA ALA A 389 -8.69 -17.00 -0.46
C ALA A 389 -9.76 -17.65 -1.35
N GLU A 390 -9.64 -17.59 -2.67
CA GLU A 390 -10.57 -18.21 -3.62
C GLU A 390 -10.70 -19.72 -3.42
N GLY A 391 -9.61 -20.38 -3.06
CA GLY A 391 -9.53 -21.83 -2.89
C GLY A 391 -9.80 -22.34 -1.49
N ILE A 392 -10.13 -21.50 -0.51
CA ILE A 392 -10.45 -21.93 0.85
C ILE A 392 -11.74 -22.74 0.83
N ILE A 393 -11.71 -23.92 1.47
CA ILE A 393 -12.89 -24.74 1.75
C ILE A 393 -12.89 -25.18 3.21
N PRO A 394 -14.09 -25.34 3.86
CA PRO A 394 -14.18 -25.86 5.21
C PRO A 394 -13.93 -27.37 5.23
N ASN A 395 -13.16 -27.84 6.21
CA ASN A 395 -13.06 -29.26 6.53
C ASN A 395 -14.20 -29.62 7.48
N THR A 396 -15.36 -29.91 6.89
CA THR A 396 -16.62 -30.11 7.66
C THR A 396 -16.53 -31.24 8.65
N GLU A 397 -15.81 -32.32 8.34
CA GLU A 397 -15.60 -33.45 9.27
C GLU A 397 -14.88 -32.97 10.53
N LYS A 398 -13.81 -32.19 10.36
CA LYS A 398 -13.02 -31.69 11.49
C LYS A 398 -13.76 -30.61 12.27
N VAL A 399 -14.47 -29.74 11.58
CA VAL A 399 -15.36 -28.74 12.20
C VAL A 399 -16.41 -29.42 13.10
N ASP A 400 -17.07 -30.43 12.57
CA ASP A 400 -18.08 -31.20 13.31
C ASP A 400 -17.51 -31.96 14.51
N GLU A 401 -16.32 -32.58 14.33
CA GLU A 401 -15.62 -33.26 15.43
C GLU A 401 -15.30 -32.31 16.58
N LEU A 402 -14.71 -31.16 16.28
CA LEU A 402 -14.32 -30.16 17.27
C LEU A 402 -15.56 -29.56 17.97
N LEU A 403 -16.60 -29.25 17.21
CA LEU A 403 -17.85 -28.71 17.75
C LEU A 403 -18.52 -29.70 18.73
N LYS A 404 -18.67 -30.97 18.34
CA LYS A 404 -19.28 -32.01 19.16
C LYS A 404 -18.52 -32.28 20.45
N ASN A 405 -17.21 -32.14 20.43
CA ASN A 405 -16.35 -32.37 21.59
C ASN A 405 -16.25 -31.17 22.54
N SER A 406 -16.76 -30.01 22.16
CA SER A 406 -16.64 -28.80 22.97
C SER A 406 -17.52 -28.83 24.20
N LEU A 407 -16.94 -28.59 25.37
CA LEU A 407 -17.67 -28.45 26.62
C LEU A 407 -18.44 -27.12 26.70
N MET A 408 -18.10 -26.14 25.88
CA MET A 408 -18.71 -24.79 25.90
C MET A 408 -20.14 -24.78 25.35
N LEU A 409 -20.57 -25.86 24.70
CA LEU A 409 -21.98 -26.08 24.35
C LEU A 409 -22.90 -26.10 25.59
N VAL A 410 -22.35 -26.36 26.77
CA VAL A 410 -23.05 -26.28 28.06
C VAL A 410 -23.71 -24.91 28.29
N THR A 411 -23.21 -23.87 27.67
CA THR A 411 -23.77 -22.51 27.77
C THR A 411 -25.25 -22.44 27.35
N ALA A 412 -25.69 -23.31 26.43
CA ALA A 412 -27.09 -23.43 26.05
C ALA A 412 -28.02 -23.84 27.20
N LEU A 413 -27.46 -24.49 28.22
CA LEU A 413 -28.21 -24.96 29.39
C LEU A 413 -28.40 -23.86 30.45
N ASN A 414 -27.61 -22.76 30.41
CA ASN A 414 -27.69 -21.69 31.41
C ASN A 414 -29.12 -21.14 31.62
N PRO A 415 -29.89 -20.83 30.55
CA PRO A 415 -31.27 -20.31 30.72
C PRO A 415 -32.26 -21.35 31.25
N LYS A 416 -31.93 -22.66 31.21
CA LYS A 416 -32.81 -23.77 31.55
C LYS A 416 -32.60 -24.27 32.97
N ILE A 417 -31.33 -24.49 33.36
CA ILE A 417 -30.99 -25.10 34.65
C ILE A 417 -30.14 -24.20 35.56
N GLY A 418 -29.73 -23.02 35.06
CA GLY A 418 -28.88 -22.08 35.77
C GLY A 418 -27.38 -22.33 35.61
N TYR A 419 -26.58 -21.26 35.76
CA TYR A 419 -25.13 -21.25 35.53
C TYR A 419 -24.37 -22.32 36.36
N TYR A 420 -24.69 -22.47 37.66
CA TYR A 420 -23.92 -23.37 38.54
C TYR A 420 -24.13 -24.85 38.19
N LYS A 421 -25.36 -25.25 37.85
CA LYS A 421 -25.61 -26.61 37.40
C LYS A 421 -25.00 -26.93 36.06
N ALA A 422 -25.02 -25.95 35.15
CA ALA A 422 -24.30 -26.05 33.85
C ALA A 422 -22.77 -26.19 34.05
N ALA A 423 -22.18 -25.42 34.96
CA ALA A 423 -20.77 -25.52 35.31
C ALA A 423 -20.42 -26.91 35.94
N GLU A 424 -21.29 -27.48 36.77
CA GLU A 424 -21.14 -28.84 37.34
C GLU A 424 -21.10 -29.89 36.23
N ILE A 425 -21.99 -29.80 35.25
CA ILE A 425 -22.00 -30.70 34.08
C ILE A 425 -20.68 -30.61 33.30
N ALA A 426 -20.20 -29.37 32.98
CA ALA A 426 -18.95 -29.17 32.25
C ALA A 426 -17.76 -29.73 33.03
N ASN A 427 -17.67 -29.47 34.34
CA ASN A 427 -16.59 -29.97 35.20
C ASN A 427 -16.61 -31.51 35.28
N LEU A 428 -17.78 -32.12 35.42
CA LEU A 428 -17.94 -33.57 35.44
C LEU A 428 -17.47 -34.19 34.12
N ALA A 429 -17.86 -33.57 32.99
CA ALA A 429 -17.43 -34.01 31.66
C ALA A 429 -15.89 -33.93 31.52
N HIS A 430 -15.28 -32.81 31.90
CA HIS A 430 -13.85 -32.60 31.81
C HIS A 430 -13.04 -33.58 32.68
N GLN A 431 -13.41 -33.73 33.95
CA GLN A 431 -12.69 -34.57 34.91
C GLN A 431 -12.72 -36.05 34.55
N ASN A 432 -13.85 -36.51 34.02
CA ASN A 432 -14.05 -37.94 33.74
C ASN A 432 -13.93 -38.29 32.24
N LYS A 433 -13.58 -37.35 31.40
CA LYS A 433 -13.48 -37.52 29.94
C LYS A 433 -14.82 -38.02 29.32
N PHE A 434 -15.93 -37.59 29.88
CA PHE A 434 -17.25 -37.82 29.30
C PHE A 434 -17.56 -36.79 28.21
N THR A 435 -18.44 -37.16 27.30
CA THR A 435 -19.11 -36.16 26.47
C THR A 435 -20.00 -35.27 27.34
N LEU A 436 -20.31 -34.07 26.85
CA LEU A 436 -21.19 -33.15 27.58
C LEU A 436 -22.56 -33.79 27.85
N LYS A 437 -23.10 -34.56 26.88
CA LYS A 437 -24.36 -35.28 27.00
C LYS A 437 -24.32 -36.37 28.10
N GLU A 438 -23.28 -37.21 28.11
CA GLU A 438 -23.10 -38.23 29.16
C GLU A 438 -23.02 -37.60 30.54
N ALA A 439 -22.29 -36.54 30.70
CA ALA A 439 -22.16 -35.83 31.97
C ALA A 439 -23.53 -35.23 32.40
N ALA A 440 -24.22 -34.59 31.47
CA ALA A 440 -25.54 -34.01 31.75
C ALA A 440 -26.54 -35.06 32.26
N LEU A 441 -26.60 -36.22 31.61
CA LEU A 441 -27.49 -37.33 32.03
C LEU A 441 -27.08 -37.90 33.39
N LYS A 442 -25.79 -37.98 33.69
CA LYS A 442 -25.29 -38.49 35.00
C LYS A 442 -25.64 -37.58 36.17
N THR A 443 -25.78 -36.28 35.96
CA THR A 443 -26.21 -35.34 37.02
C THR A 443 -27.69 -35.44 37.36
N GLY A 444 -28.50 -35.98 36.45
CA GLY A 444 -29.96 -36.07 36.62
C GLY A 444 -30.68 -34.70 36.54
N TYR A 445 -30.02 -33.65 36.11
CA TYR A 445 -30.61 -32.31 36.01
C TYR A 445 -31.51 -32.13 34.79
N LEU A 446 -31.39 -33.01 33.79
CA LEU A 446 -32.18 -33.00 32.55
C LEU A 446 -32.19 -34.39 31.92
N THR A 447 -33.19 -34.62 31.10
CA THR A 447 -33.38 -35.85 30.32
C THR A 447 -32.58 -35.78 29.01
N GLU A 448 -32.43 -36.93 28.36
CA GLU A 448 -31.77 -36.98 27.02
C GLU A 448 -32.54 -36.15 26.00
N LYS A 449 -33.87 -36.21 26.01
CA LYS A 449 -34.70 -35.42 25.10
C LYS A 449 -34.51 -33.92 25.33
N GLU A 450 -34.44 -33.45 26.57
CA GLU A 450 -34.20 -32.04 26.90
C GLU A 450 -32.81 -31.62 26.49
N PHE A 451 -31.77 -32.45 26.65
CA PHE A 451 -30.43 -32.15 26.19
C PHE A 451 -30.43 -31.97 24.69
N ASP A 452 -30.98 -32.91 23.92
CA ASP A 452 -30.99 -32.86 22.45
C ASP A 452 -31.86 -31.70 21.91
N GLU A 453 -32.88 -31.27 22.64
CA GLU A 453 -33.71 -30.11 22.29
C GLU A 453 -32.99 -28.78 22.59
N TRP A 454 -32.31 -28.66 23.74
CA TRP A 454 -31.77 -27.41 24.23
C TRP A 454 -30.36 -27.14 23.74
N VAL A 455 -29.53 -28.16 23.57
CA VAL A 455 -28.12 -28.00 23.11
C VAL A 455 -28.07 -28.16 21.59
N GLN A 456 -28.48 -27.08 20.91
CA GLN A 456 -28.48 -26.99 19.46
C GLN A 456 -27.51 -25.87 19.03
N PRO A 457 -26.32 -26.20 18.52
CA PRO A 457 -25.33 -25.18 18.15
C PRO A 457 -25.87 -24.11 17.21
N LYS A 458 -26.76 -24.47 16.28
CA LYS A 458 -27.42 -23.52 15.36
C LYS A 458 -28.20 -22.41 16.05
N ASN A 459 -28.75 -22.70 17.24
CA ASN A 459 -29.53 -21.75 18.03
C ASN A 459 -28.66 -20.88 18.95
N MET A 460 -27.32 -21.12 18.96
CA MET A 460 -26.37 -20.41 19.82
C MET A 460 -25.61 -19.28 19.10
N ILE A 461 -25.82 -19.09 17.81
CA ILE A 461 -25.02 -18.19 16.96
C ILE A 461 -25.63 -16.79 16.80
N GLY A 462 -26.72 -16.44 17.53
CA GLY A 462 -27.27 -15.08 17.59
C GLY A 462 -27.74 -14.53 16.24
N ARG A 463 -28.40 -15.36 15.42
CA ARG A 463 -29.11 -14.87 14.23
C ARG A 463 -30.49 -14.36 14.67
N ASP A 464 -30.76 -13.07 14.39
CA ASP A 464 -32.09 -12.46 14.56
C ASP A 464 -33.06 -12.92 13.46
#